data_ed8b91374fb1c9cfa5ba51b82ef99187
#
_entry.id   ed8b91374fb1c9cfa5ba51b82ef99187
#
_cell.length_a   1.000
_cell.length_b   1.000
_cell.length_c   1.000
_cell.angle_alpha   90.00
_cell.angle_beta   90.00
_cell.angle_gamma   90.00
#
_symmetry.space_group_name_H-M   'P 1'
#
loop_
_entity.id
_entity.type
_entity.pdbx_description
1 polymer ?
#
loop_
_entity_poly.entity_id
_entity_poly.type
_entity_poly.pdbx_seq_one_letter_code
_entity_poly.pdbx_strand_id
1 'polypeptide(L)'
;MIPKKCALCGKTKYRHVPGVGNPKAKLMLIGEAPGPQEDKLGKPFVGPAGQFLNKQLAAVGIDRKDVWITNVVKHRCIGPPDDKIIGKSLPLLKKEIKSIKPNLIVLLGDTAVKAVVDKNYSVSKDHGKIIKSGKFSYFVVHHPSAARRFKRIRKIFLSDFNKLATLSRALG
;
A
#
# COMPACT_ATOMS: atom_id res chain seq x y z
N MET A 1 -2.06 -16.03 -11.73
CA MET A 1 -3.25 -15.17 -12.00
C MET A 1 -3.73 -14.58 -10.69
N ILE A 2 -3.95 -13.25 -10.64
CA ILE A 2 -4.47 -12.55 -9.45
C ILE A 2 -5.98 -12.77 -9.38
N PRO A 3 -6.53 -13.29 -8.25
CA PRO A 3 -7.96 -13.50 -8.12
C PRO A 3 -8.74 -12.18 -8.18
N LYS A 4 -9.85 -12.17 -8.90
CA LYS A 4 -10.69 -10.98 -9.08
C LYS A 4 -11.66 -10.70 -7.92
N LYS A 5 -11.84 -11.65 -6.99
CA LYS A 5 -12.78 -11.53 -5.86
C LYS A 5 -12.14 -11.95 -4.55
N CYS A 6 -12.50 -11.31 -3.45
CA CYS A 6 -12.10 -11.66 -2.08
C CYS A 6 -13.29 -12.19 -1.28
N ALA A 7 -13.05 -12.67 -0.06
CA ALA A 7 -14.08 -13.21 0.83
C ALA A 7 -15.15 -12.19 1.28
N LEU A 8 -14.94 -10.89 1.02
CA LEU A 8 -15.89 -9.82 1.31
C LEU A 8 -16.81 -9.47 0.12
N CYS A 9 -16.48 -9.96 -1.10
CA CYS A 9 -17.33 -9.70 -2.27
C CYS A 9 -18.75 -10.27 -2.06
N GLY A 10 -19.76 -9.45 -2.31
CA GLY A 10 -21.17 -9.78 -2.05
C GLY A 10 -21.63 -9.67 -0.60
N LYS A 11 -20.71 -9.36 0.35
CA LYS A 11 -21.01 -9.15 1.77
C LYS A 11 -20.92 -7.70 2.22
N THR A 12 -20.68 -6.79 1.29
CA THR A 12 -20.62 -5.35 1.50
C THR A 12 -21.26 -4.64 0.31
N LYS A 13 -21.84 -3.46 0.55
CA LYS A 13 -22.34 -2.59 -0.50
C LYS A 13 -21.27 -1.86 -1.29
N TYR A 14 -20.03 -1.91 -0.82
CA TYR A 14 -18.90 -1.22 -1.43
C TYR A 14 -18.25 -2.04 -2.53
N ARG A 15 -17.76 -1.35 -3.54
CA ARG A 15 -17.10 -1.95 -4.71
C ARG A 15 -15.82 -2.68 -4.32
N HIS A 16 -15.53 -3.77 -5.02
CA HIS A 16 -14.21 -4.39 -5.00
C HIS A 16 -13.22 -3.53 -5.79
N VAL A 17 -12.17 -3.04 -5.13
CA VAL A 17 -11.11 -2.23 -5.72
C VAL A 17 -9.84 -3.07 -5.80
N PRO A 18 -9.53 -3.65 -6.97
CA PRO A 18 -8.33 -4.48 -7.14
C PRO A 18 -7.05 -3.62 -7.15
N GLY A 19 -5.90 -4.26 -6.96
CA GLY A 19 -4.61 -3.63 -7.25
C GLY A 19 -4.45 -3.35 -8.74
N VAL A 20 -3.66 -2.33 -9.07
CA VAL A 20 -3.38 -1.91 -10.44
C VAL A 20 -1.91 -1.54 -10.62
N GLY A 21 -1.40 -1.65 -11.83
CA GLY A 21 -0.04 -1.28 -12.22
C GLY A 21 0.64 -2.34 -13.06
N ASN A 22 1.96 -2.35 -13.05
CA ASN A 22 2.75 -3.30 -13.81
C ASN A 22 2.69 -4.70 -13.15
N PRO A 23 2.21 -5.75 -13.84
CA PRO A 23 2.17 -7.11 -13.27
C PRO A 23 3.57 -7.73 -13.07
N LYS A 24 4.62 -7.10 -13.60
CA LYS A 24 6.03 -7.46 -13.40
C LYS A 24 6.77 -6.42 -12.54
N ALA A 25 6.04 -5.62 -11.74
CA ALA A 25 6.60 -4.56 -10.92
C ALA A 25 7.62 -5.10 -9.91
N LYS A 26 8.81 -4.49 -9.86
CA LYS A 26 9.81 -4.75 -8.83
C LYS A 26 9.46 -4.07 -7.51
N LEU A 27 8.66 -3.02 -7.57
CA LEU A 27 8.17 -2.23 -6.43
C LEU A 27 6.65 -2.36 -6.29
N MET A 28 6.18 -2.73 -5.10
CA MET A 28 4.76 -2.83 -4.77
C MET A 28 4.42 -1.92 -3.61
N LEU A 29 3.34 -1.13 -3.71
CA LEU A 29 2.86 -0.27 -2.64
C LEU A 29 1.54 -0.83 -2.09
N ILE A 30 1.43 -0.94 -0.76
CA ILE A 30 0.27 -1.48 -0.07
C ILE A 30 -0.24 -0.47 0.95
N GLY A 31 -1.46 0.02 0.76
CA GLY A 31 -2.17 0.86 1.71
C GLY A 31 -3.18 0.09 2.56
N GLU A 32 -4.05 0.81 3.26
CA GLU A 32 -5.05 0.24 4.17
C GLU A 32 -6.30 -0.27 3.45
N ALA A 33 -7.12 0.63 2.94
CA ALA A 33 -8.40 0.35 2.30
C ALA A 33 -8.77 1.46 1.30
N PRO A 34 -9.68 1.19 0.34
CA PRO A 34 -10.19 2.20 -0.57
C PRO A 34 -10.94 3.32 0.16
N GLY A 35 -10.72 4.56 -0.27
CA GLY A 35 -11.52 5.72 0.11
C GLY A 35 -12.78 5.88 -0.76
N PRO A 36 -13.55 6.98 -0.57
CA PRO A 36 -14.76 7.24 -1.34
C PRO A 36 -14.55 7.33 -2.84
N GLN A 37 -13.48 7.97 -3.29
CA GLN A 37 -13.18 8.11 -4.73
C GLN A 37 -12.75 6.78 -5.34
N GLU A 38 -11.96 5.99 -4.60
CA GLU A 38 -11.53 4.66 -5.00
C GLU A 38 -12.72 3.72 -5.14
N ASP A 39 -13.66 3.78 -4.19
CA ASP A 39 -14.92 3.01 -4.22
C ASP A 39 -15.76 3.38 -5.44
N LYS A 40 -15.90 4.69 -5.74
CA LYS A 40 -16.64 5.20 -6.90
C LYS A 40 -16.00 4.77 -8.24
N LEU A 41 -14.67 4.88 -8.36
CA LEU A 41 -13.95 4.68 -9.60
C LEU A 41 -13.43 3.25 -9.81
N GLY A 42 -13.40 2.42 -8.74
CA GLY A 42 -12.90 1.05 -8.79
C GLY A 42 -11.38 0.93 -8.98
N LYS A 43 -10.62 1.99 -8.66
CA LYS A 43 -9.15 2.04 -8.78
C LYS A 43 -8.53 2.51 -7.48
N PRO A 44 -7.39 1.92 -7.00
CA PRO A 44 -6.74 2.33 -5.76
C PRO A 44 -5.98 3.65 -5.93
N PHE A 45 -5.91 4.43 -4.85
CA PHE A 45 -5.14 5.66 -4.78
C PHE A 45 -5.43 6.68 -5.90
N VAL A 46 -6.71 6.97 -6.14
CA VAL A 46 -7.20 8.00 -7.09
C VAL A 46 -7.72 9.26 -6.40
N GLY A 47 -8.10 9.16 -5.12
CA GLY A 47 -8.53 10.27 -4.30
C GLY A 47 -7.38 11.17 -3.83
N PRO A 48 -7.64 12.13 -2.90
CA PRO A 48 -6.62 13.11 -2.47
C PRO A 48 -5.33 12.52 -1.92
N ALA A 49 -5.40 11.40 -1.18
CA ALA A 49 -4.21 10.69 -0.70
C ALA A 49 -3.41 10.05 -1.84
N GLY A 50 -4.12 9.51 -2.83
CA GLY A 50 -3.51 8.92 -4.03
C GLY A 50 -2.86 9.96 -4.93
N GLN A 51 -3.50 11.11 -5.11
CA GLN A 51 -2.92 12.23 -5.87
C GLN A 51 -1.63 12.74 -5.21
N PHE A 52 -1.63 12.87 -3.87
CA PHE A 52 -0.43 13.20 -3.13
C PHE A 52 0.66 12.14 -3.32
N LEU A 53 0.32 10.85 -3.20
CA LEU A 53 1.25 9.74 -3.43
C LEU A 53 1.86 9.79 -4.84
N ASN A 54 1.05 9.99 -5.87
CA ASN A 54 1.50 10.08 -7.26
C ASN A 54 2.49 11.22 -7.47
N LYS A 55 2.19 12.40 -6.88
CA LYS A 55 3.10 13.55 -6.93
C LYS A 55 4.45 13.23 -6.28
N GLN A 56 4.45 12.49 -5.17
CA GLN A 56 5.71 12.14 -4.49
C GLN A 56 6.48 11.05 -5.24
N LEU A 57 5.81 10.05 -5.82
CA LEU A 57 6.47 9.07 -6.68
C LEU A 57 7.17 9.76 -7.86
N ALA A 58 6.46 10.64 -8.58
CA ALA A 58 7.02 11.40 -9.69
C ALA A 58 8.20 12.28 -9.25
N ALA A 59 8.11 12.95 -8.10
CA ALA A 59 9.17 13.82 -7.57
C ALA A 59 10.48 13.05 -7.27
N VAL A 60 10.40 11.75 -7.00
CA VAL A 60 11.57 10.89 -6.75
C VAL A 60 11.95 10.02 -7.97
N GLY A 61 11.33 10.29 -9.13
CA GLY A 61 11.64 9.59 -10.39
C GLY A 61 11.06 8.19 -10.52
N ILE A 62 10.01 7.87 -9.73
CA ILE A 62 9.30 6.59 -9.83
C ILE A 62 8.01 6.80 -10.62
N ASP A 63 7.88 6.18 -11.80
CA ASP A 63 6.65 6.25 -12.58
C ASP A 63 5.58 5.34 -11.95
N ARG A 64 4.38 5.88 -11.76
CA ARG A 64 3.25 5.10 -11.22
C ARG A 64 2.90 3.87 -12.06
N LYS A 65 3.12 3.91 -13.37
CA LYS A 65 2.84 2.77 -14.25
C LYS A 65 3.81 1.61 -14.09
N ASP A 66 5.01 1.85 -13.52
CA ASP A 66 6.04 0.83 -13.32
C ASP A 66 5.90 0.10 -11.98
N VAL A 67 5.04 0.57 -11.09
CA VAL A 67 4.79 -0.01 -9.78
C VAL A 67 3.44 -0.75 -9.74
N TRP A 68 3.28 -1.67 -8.78
CA TRP A 68 1.98 -2.24 -8.44
C TRP A 68 1.45 -1.56 -7.18
N ILE A 69 0.22 -1.06 -7.23
CA ILE A 69 -0.40 -0.35 -6.11
C ILE A 69 -1.71 -1.04 -5.71
N THR A 70 -1.85 -1.31 -4.41
CA THR A 70 -3.01 -2.00 -3.85
C THR A 70 -3.27 -1.59 -2.40
N ASN A 71 -4.25 -2.22 -1.76
CA ASN A 71 -4.56 -2.08 -0.34
C ASN A 71 -4.65 -3.45 0.34
N VAL A 72 -4.51 -3.50 1.67
CA VAL A 72 -4.79 -4.69 2.48
C VAL A 72 -6.23 -5.12 2.26
N VAL A 73 -7.18 -4.22 2.46
CA VAL A 73 -8.61 -4.45 2.23
C VAL A 73 -9.00 -3.93 0.84
N LYS A 74 -9.81 -4.72 0.10
CA LYS A 74 -10.22 -4.37 -1.27
C LYS A 74 -11.56 -3.65 -1.35
N HIS A 75 -12.20 -3.39 -0.21
CA HIS A 75 -13.47 -2.69 -0.12
C HIS A 75 -13.34 -1.50 0.83
N ARG A 76 -14.08 -0.43 0.56
CA ARG A 76 -14.15 0.72 1.47
C ARG A 76 -14.66 0.28 2.84
N CYS A 77 -14.09 0.84 3.89
CA CYS A 77 -14.51 0.70 5.28
C CYS A 77 -14.97 2.05 5.83
N ILE A 78 -15.92 2.04 6.77
CA ILE A 78 -16.26 3.20 7.59
C ILE A 78 -15.33 3.12 8.81
N GLY A 79 -14.36 4.04 8.88
CA GLY A 79 -13.26 3.96 9.85
C GLY A 79 -12.18 2.93 9.47
N PRO A 80 -11.19 2.71 10.35
CA PRO A 80 -10.16 1.70 10.13
C PRO A 80 -10.76 0.28 10.10
N PRO A 81 -10.26 -0.62 9.24
CA PRO A 81 -10.72 -1.99 9.19
C PRO A 81 -10.34 -2.75 10.47
N ASP A 82 -11.26 -3.53 11.01
CA ASP A 82 -11.01 -4.42 12.14
C ASP A 82 -10.21 -5.69 11.74
N ASP A 83 -9.73 -6.44 12.73
CA ASP A 83 -8.95 -7.66 12.53
C ASP A 83 -9.73 -8.72 11.72
N LYS A 84 -11.06 -8.79 11.84
CA LYS A 84 -11.91 -9.73 11.10
C LYS A 84 -11.96 -9.40 9.60
N ILE A 85 -12.10 -8.11 9.28
CA ILE A 85 -12.07 -7.61 7.89
C ILE A 85 -10.69 -7.82 7.28
N ILE A 86 -9.64 -7.49 8.02
CA ILE A 86 -8.25 -7.70 7.61
C ILE A 86 -8.00 -9.19 7.34
N GLY A 87 -8.36 -10.08 8.29
CA GLY A 87 -8.17 -11.52 8.16
C GLY A 87 -8.85 -12.11 6.92
N LYS A 88 -10.07 -11.65 6.58
CA LYS A 88 -10.78 -12.05 5.35
C LYS A 88 -10.13 -11.52 4.06
N SER A 89 -9.36 -10.43 4.15
CA SER A 89 -8.73 -9.77 3.00
C SER A 89 -7.32 -10.29 2.71
N LEU A 90 -6.59 -10.71 3.76
CA LEU A 90 -5.19 -11.15 3.66
C LEU A 90 -4.95 -12.30 2.66
N PRO A 91 -5.79 -13.34 2.54
CA PRO A 91 -5.55 -14.42 1.58
C PRO A 91 -5.45 -13.91 0.13
N LEU A 92 -6.28 -12.93 -0.25
CA LEU A 92 -6.22 -12.32 -1.57
C LEU A 92 -4.95 -11.49 -1.75
N LEU A 93 -4.58 -10.66 -0.76
CA LEU A 93 -3.36 -9.86 -0.79
C LEU A 93 -2.11 -10.76 -0.90
N LYS A 94 -2.05 -11.86 -0.15
CA LYS A 94 -0.95 -12.83 -0.23
C LYS A 94 -0.82 -13.46 -1.61
N LYS A 95 -1.94 -13.78 -2.26
CA LYS A 95 -1.95 -14.27 -3.66
C LYS A 95 -1.46 -13.19 -4.64
N GLU A 96 -1.86 -11.95 -4.43
CA GLU A 96 -1.42 -10.80 -5.22
C GLU A 96 0.10 -10.59 -5.11
N ILE A 97 0.66 -10.56 -3.90
CA ILE A 97 2.11 -10.46 -3.66
C ILE A 97 2.86 -11.63 -4.34
N LYS A 98 2.36 -12.86 -4.18
CA LYS A 98 2.97 -14.04 -4.82
C LYS A 98 2.92 -13.99 -6.35
N SER A 99 1.89 -13.37 -6.94
CA SER A 99 1.74 -13.23 -8.39
C SER A 99 2.65 -12.15 -8.96
N ILE A 100 2.77 -11.00 -8.31
CA ILE A 100 3.61 -9.88 -8.73
C ILE A 100 5.09 -10.18 -8.47
N LYS A 101 5.43 -10.83 -7.34
CA LYS A 101 6.80 -11.16 -6.91
C LYS A 101 7.71 -9.92 -6.84
N PRO A 102 7.30 -8.85 -6.13
CA PRO A 102 8.09 -7.64 -6.06
C PRO A 102 9.40 -7.89 -5.29
N ASN A 103 10.44 -7.13 -5.63
CA ASN A 103 11.70 -7.13 -4.90
C ASN A 103 11.59 -6.34 -3.58
N LEU A 104 10.77 -5.27 -3.60
CA LEU A 104 10.53 -4.43 -2.43
C LEU A 104 9.03 -4.10 -2.31
N ILE A 105 8.50 -4.22 -1.10
CA ILE A 105 7.11 -3.87 -0.77
C ILE A 105 7.11 -2.65 0.15
N VAL A 106 6.50 -1.56 -0.29
CA VAL A 106 6.31 -0.35 0.51
C VAL A 106 4.99 -0.45 1.26
N LEU A 107 5.05 -0.39 2.58
CA LEU A 107 3.88 -0.44 3.46
C LEU A 107 3.49 0.98 3.89
N LEU A 108 2.31 1.40 3.48
CA LEU A 108 1.77 2.75 3.66
C LEU A 108 0.83 2.79 4.88
N GLY A 109 1.38 3.12 6.05
CA GLY A 109 0.61 3.27 7.30
C GLY A 109 0.56 2.02 8.17
N ASP A 110 0.09 2.19 9.41
CA ASP A 110 0.09 1.17 10.46
C ASP A 110 -0.69 -0.09 10.10
N THR A 111 -1.87 0.06 9.48
CA THR A 111 -2.68 -1.10 9.09
C THR A 111 -1.93 -2.01 8.11
N ALA A 112 -1.23 -1.43 7.14
CA ALA A 112 -0.45 -2.22 6.18
C ALA A 112 0.73 -2.93 6.86
N VAL A 113 1.45 -2.24 7.75
CA VAL A 113 2.59 -2.80 8.49
C VAL A 113 2.15 -3.96 9.37
N LYS A 114 1.14 -3.76 10.21
CA LYS A 114 0.65 -4.76 11.17
C LYS A 114 0.00 -5.97 10.49
N ALA A 115 -0.70 -5.74 9.39
CA ALA A 115 -1.36 -6.81 8.65
C ALA A 115 -0.40 -7.68 7.82
N VAL A 116 0.67 -7.10 7.30
CA VAL A 116 1.54 -7.77 6.33
C VAL A 116 2.81 -8.34 6.98
N VAL A 117 3.35 -7.65 7.98
CA VAL A 117 4.57 -8.06 8.68
C VAL A 117 4.23 -8.66 10.04
N ASP A 118 3.94 -7.82 11.03
CA ASP A 118 3.64 -8.25 12.40
C ASP A 118 3.04 -7.08 13.20
N LYS A 119 2.21 -7.40 14.23
CA LYS A 119 1.57 -6.41 15.11
C LYS A 119 2.56 -5.62 16.00
N ASN A 120 3.78 -6.12 16.20
CA ASN A 120 4.82 -5.46 16.99
C ASN A 120 5.49 -4.28 16.26
N TYR A 121 5.33 -4.20 14.95
CA TYR A 121 5.83 -3.08 14.15
C TYR A 121 4.81 -1.94 14.08
N SER A 122 5.31 -0.71 14.01
CA SER A 122 4.49 0.48 13.81
C SER A 122 5.22 1.54 12.97
N VAL A 123 4.44 2.34 12.25
CA VAL A 123 5.01 3.41 11.43
C VAL A 123 5.77 4.42 12.29
N SER A 124 5.32 4.73 13.51
CA SER A 124 5.99 5.68 14.39
C SER A 124 7.40 5.26 14.81
N LYS A 125 7.67 3.94 14.92
CA LYS A 125 8.96 3.39 15.33
C LYS A 125 9.82 2.95 14.13
N ASP A 126 9.19 2.53 13.04
CA ASP A 126 9.85 1.77 11.99
C ASP A 126 9.82 2.43 10.60
N HIS A 127 9.26 3.65 10.46
CA HIS A 127 9.31 4.38 9.20
C HIS A 127 10.75 4.58 8.71
N GLY A 128 10.94 4.54 7.41
CA GLY A 128 12.25 4.68 6.77
C GLY A 128 13.21 3.51 6.97
N LYS A 129 12.72 2.37 7.54
CA LYS A 129 13.48 1.13 7.72
C LYS A 129 13.04 0.04 6.75
N ILE A 130 13.98 -0.85 6.44
CA ILE A 130 13.70 -2.11 5.73
C ILE A 130 13.53 -3.21 6.77
N ILE A 131 12.42 -3.93 6.69
CA ILE A 131 12.14 -5.13 7.49
C ILE A 131 12.22 -6.34 6.55
N LYS A 132 13.03 -7.32 6.89
CA LYS A 132 13.07 -8.61 6.19
C LYS A 132 12.17 -9.60 6.91
N SER A 133 11.20 -10.17 6.20
CA SER A 133 10.33 -11.23 6.75
C SER A 133 10.07 -12.27 5.67
N GLY A 134 10.47 -13.52 5.96
CA GLY A 134 10.50 -14.58 4.97
C GLY A 134 11.39 -14.20 3.77
N LYS A 135 10.84 -14.32 2.57
CA LYS A 135 11.56 -14.00 1.32
C LYS A 135 11.33 -12.56 0.80
N PHE A 136 10.59 -11.74 1.54
CA PHE A 136 10.26 -10.40 1.12
C PHE A 136 10.97 -9.35 1.97
N SER A 137 11.27 -8.21 1.33
CA SER A 137 11.75 -7.00 1.98
C SER A 137 10.63 -5.96 2.00
N TYR A 138 10.41 -5.34 3.15
CA TYR A 138 9.36 -4.35 3.36
C TYR A 138 9.98 -3.02 3.76
N PHE A 139 9.53 -1.93 3.13
CA PHE A 139 9.92 -0.57 3.48
C PHE A 139 8.73 0.14 4.09
N VAL A 140 8.89 0.65 5.31
CA VAL A 140 7.79 1.23 6.10
C VAL A 140 7.75 2.74 5.91
N VAL A 141 6.58 3.29 5.58
CA VAL A 141 6.35 4.74 5.49
C VAL A 141 4.98 5.14 6.06
N HIS A 142 4.85 6.39 6.44
CA HIS A 142 3.56 6.94 6.85
C HIS A 142 2.52 6.84 5.73
N HIS A 143 1.23 6.77 6.10
CA HIS A 143 0.17 6.81 5.09
C HIS A 143 0.11 8.19 4.41
N PRO A 144 -0.08 8.26 3.08
CA PRO A 144 -0.14 9.53 2.35
C PRO A 144 -1.20 10.50 2.87
N SER A 145 -2.32 10.00 3.43
CA SER A 145 -3.35 10.84 4.03
C SER A 145 -2.84 11.60 5.27
N ALA A 146 -2.02 10.96 6.11
CA ALA A 146 -1.41 11.59 7.28
C ALA A 146 -0.35 12.62 6.85
N ALA A 147 0.49 12.28 5.87
CA ALA A 147 1.49 13.20 5.32
C ALA A 147 0.85 14.44 4.66
N ARG A 148 -0.31 14.29 4.06
CA ARG A 148 -1.09 15.39 3.51
C ARG A 148 -1.64 16.32 4.59
N ARG A 149 -2.08 15.78 5.72
CA ARG A 149 -2.73 16.55 6.82
C ARG A 149 -1.72 17.22 7.74
N PHE A 150 -0.65 16.53 8.11
CA PHE A 150 0.26 16.96 9.18
C PHE A 150 1.63 17.35 8.62
N LYS A 151 2.05 18.61 8.82
CA LYS A 151 3.33 19.15 8.31
C LYS A 151 4.55 18.36 8.79
N ARG A 152 4.57 17.91 10.06
CA ARG A 152 5.64 17.08 10.63
C ARG A 152 5.72 15.73 9.90
N ILE A 153 4.58 15.03 9.73
CA ILE A 153 4.52 13.74 9.04
C ILE A 153 4.92 13.90 7.57
N ARG A 154 4.55 15.01 6.94
CA ARG A 154 4.96 15.29 5.55
C ARG A 154 6.48 15.37 5.41
N LYS A 155 7.19 16.06 6.32
CA LYS A 155 8.66 16.12 6.28
C LYS A 155 9.29 14.72 6.38
N ILE A 156 8.80 13.89 7.30
CA ILE A 156 9.23 12.50 7.48
C ILE A 156 8.97 11.70 6.20
N PHE A 157 7.75 11.77 5.66
CA PHE A 157 7.36 11.06 4.45
C PHE A 157 8.26 11.40 3.25
N LEU A 158 8.56 12.68 3.05
CA LEU A 158 9.46 13.12 1.97
C LEU A 158 10.89 12.58 2.15
N SER A 159 11.41 12.59 3.38
CA SER A 159 12.70 12.00 3.68
C SER A 159 12.72 10.49 3.39
N ASP A 160 11.67 9.76 3.79
CA ASP A 160 11.56 8.32 3.53
C ASP A 160 11.41 8.03 2.03
N PHE A 161 10.70 8.88 1.27
CA PHE A 161 10.58 8.74 -0.17
C PHE A 161 11.90 8.98 -0.91
N ASN A 162 12.75 9.87 -0.42
CA ASN A 162 14.11 10.03 -0.96
C ASN A 162 14.96 8.75 -0.75
N LYS A 163 14.84 8.11 0.42
CA LYS A 163 15.46 6.79 0.67
C LYS A 163 14.89 5.72 -0.27
N LEU A 164 13.55 5.73 -0.45
CA LEU A 164 12.88 4.80 -1.37
C LEU A 164 13.40 4.95 -2.80
N ALA A 165 13.67 6.17 -3.26
CA ALA A 165 14.25 6.42 -4.58
C ALA A 165 15.61 5.73 -4.77
N THR A 166 16.48 5.84 -3.76
CA THR A 166 17.79 5.16 -3.76
C THR A 166 17.63 3.64 -3.80
N LEU A 167 16.73 3.10 -2.96
CA LEU A 167 16.42 1.67 -2.92
C LEU A 167 15.84 1.18 -4.26
N SER A 168 14.92 1.93 -4.85
CA SER A 168 14.27 1.58 -6.12
C SER A 168 15.27 1.49 -7.28
N ARG A 169 16.24 2.41 -7.35
CA ARG A 169 17.32 2.36 -8.35
C ARG A 169 18.20 1.13 -8.20
N ALA A 170 18.46 0.69 -6.97
CA ALA A 170 19.24 -0.53 -6.71
C ALA A 170 18.50 -1.82 -7.08
N LEU A 171 17.18 -1.76 -7.34
CA LEU A 171 16.39 -2.89 -7.79
C LEU A 171 16.41 -3.07 -9.33
N GLY A 172 16.87 -2.03 -10.03
CA GLY A 172 16.94 -1.92 -11.51
C GLY A 172 17.78 -2.87 -12.16
#